data_64fc964a1109733716968132a57c724b
#
_entry.id   64fc964a1109733716968132a57c724b
#
_cell.length_a   1.000
_cell.length_b   1.000
_cell.length_c   1.000
_cell.angle_alpha   90.00
_cell.angle_beta   90.00
_cell.angle_gamma   90.00
#
_symmetry.space_group_name_H-M   'P 1'
#
loop_
_entity.id
_entity.type
_entity.pdbx_description
1 polymer ?
#
loop_
_entity_poly.entity_id
_entity_poly.type
_entity_poly.pdbx_seq_one_letter_code
_entity_poly.pdbx_strand_id
1 'polypeptide(L)'
;ALDIPVGVIVSAWGGSKVEGWLPEDIVSGYDDVDIEKEQREGWNGQWWHYYTPCIMYNGMLYPLAGYTIKGFLWNQGESNVGREGEYIERFTTMVNLWRKMWNQPGDKLPIYTVELPPYWYDNIEGDWGAKFREAQHVIAKQLDNCGCVCTSDLIYPYESKQIHGAKKLEIGQRLAYMAASRDYGMKGLQAESPEFDFMKTVEVSKD
;
A
#
# COMPACT_ATOMS: atom_id res chain seq x y z
N ALA A 1 -15.17 10.54 18.33
CA ALA A 1 -14.11 11.34 17.70
C ALA A 1 -13.05 11.68 18.74
N LEU A 2 -11.82 11.86 18.29
CA LEU A 2 -10.67 12.11 19.17
C LEU A 2 -10.70 13.52 19.82
N ASP A 3 -11.54 14.42 19.32
CA ASP A 3 -11.63 15.84 19.73
C ASP A 3 -10.27 16.57 19.74
N ILE A 4 -9.43 16.25 18.77
CA ILE A 4 -8.13 16.87 18.53
C ILE A 4 -7.99 17.25 17.06
N PRO A 5 -7.22 18.31 16.73
CA PRO A 5 -6.87 18.61 15.35
C PRO A 5 -6.03 17.48 14.74
N VAL A 6 -6.37 17.07 13.51
CA VAL A 6 -5.61 16.10 12.73
C VAL A 6 -5.22 16.74 11.40
N GLY A 7 -3.92 16.87 11.15
CA GLY A 7 -3.39 17.32 9.88
C GLY A 7 -3.22 16.15 8.90
N VAL A 8 -3.48 16.38 7.63
CA VAL A 8 -3.24 15.42 6.55
C VAL A 8 -2.32 16.06 5.52
N ILE A 9 -1.18 15.43 5.27
CA ILE A 9 -0.27 15.78 4.18
C ILE A 9 -0.53 14.81 3.04
N VAL A 10 -0.88 15.34 1.86
CA VAL A 10 -1.12 14.52 0.68
C VAL A 10 0.10 14.56 -0.22
N SER A 11 0.74 13.40 -0.38
CA SER A 11 1.83 13.16 -1.32
C SER A 11 1.46 11.90 -2.09
N ALA A 12 0.82 12.07 -3.25
CA ALA A 12 0.25 10.98 -4.02
C ALA A 12 0.32 11.25 -5.53
N TRP A 13 0.60 10.20 -6.29
CA TRP A 13 0.58 10.23 -7.75
C TRP A 13 -0.01 8.93 -8.29
N GLY A 14 -1.15 9.02 -8.96
CA GLY A 14 -1.88 7.87 -9.47
C GLY A 14 -1.07 7.07 -10.50
N GLY A 15 -1.12 5.74 -10.40
CA GLY A 15 -0.40 4.84 -11.29
C GLY A 15 1.09 4.66 -10.97
N SER A 16 1.65 5.32 -9.94
CA SER A 16 3.06 5.16 -9.60
C SER A 16 3.36 3.75 -9.09
N LYS A 17 4.53 3.23 -9.45
CA LYS A 17 5.12 2.01 -8.90
C LYS A 17 5.80 2.32 -7.56
N VAL A 18 6.02 1.30 -6.73
CA VAL A 18 6.76 1.44 -5.45
C VAL A 18 8.18 1.99 -5.67
N GLU A 19 8.82 1.64 -6.77
CA GLU A 19 10.16 2.09 -7.17
C GLU A 19 10.23 3.62 -7.37
N GLY A 20 9.11 4.24 -7.72
CA GLY A 20 9.02 5.70 -7.81
C GLY A 20 9.23 6.42 -6.48
N TRP A 21 9.02 5.72 -5.36
CA TRP A 21 9.07 6.25 -4.00
C TRP A 21 10.34 5.87 -3.23
N LEU A 22 11.33 5.32 -3.95
CA LEU A 22 12.66 4.97 -3.47
C LEU A 22 13.74 5.84 -4.12
N PRO A 23 14.86 6.12 -3.45
CA PRO A 23 15.98 6.85 -4.02
C PRO A 23 16.80 6.00 -4.99
N GLU A 24 17.57 6.68 -5.82
CA GLU A 24 18.36 6.08 -6.89
C GLU A 24 19.42 5.08 -6.39
N ASP A 25 20.07 5.37 -5.25
CA ASP A 25 21.07 4.49 -4.65
C ASP A 25 20.52 3.12 -4.22
N ILE A 26 19.21 3.04 -3.97
CA ILE A 26 18.53 1.77 -3.71
C ILE A 26 18.05 1.14 -5.02
N VAL A 27 17.38 1.92 -5.87
CA VAL A 27 16.73 1.38 -7.08
C VAL A 27 17.76 0.88 -8.10
N SER A 28 18.93 1.50 -8.17
CA SER A 28 20.03 1.05 -9.03
C SER A 28 20.57 -0.33 -8.69
N GLY A 29 20.25 -0.86 -7.53
CA GLY A 29 20.55 -2.25 -7.15
C GLY A 29 19.54 -3.29 -7.62
N TYR A 30 18.46 -2.89 -8.28
CA TYR A 30 17.44 -3.81 -8.80
C TYR A 30 17.72 -4.17 -10.26
N ASP A 31 18.06 -5.42 -10.52
CA ASP A 31 18.47 -5.90 -11.86
C ASP A 31 17.39 -5.72 -12.95
N ASP A 32 16.14 -5.60 -12.56
CA ASP A 32 14.98 -5.47 -13.44
C ASP A 32 14.49 -4.03 -13.63
N VAL A 33 15.23 -3.04 -13.10
CA VAL A 33 14.93 -1.61 -13.23
C VAL A 33 16.07 -0.88 -13.91
N ASP A 34 15.85 -0.45 -15.14
CA ASP A 34 16.78 0.41 -15.88
C ASP A 34 16.33 1.87 -15.75
N ILE A 35 16.91 2.57 -14.77
CA ILE A 35 16.53 3.96 -14.44
C ILE A 35 16.73 4.89 -15.64
N GLU A 36 17.86 4.79 -16.35
CA GLU A 36 18.15 5.66 -17.48
C GLU A 36 17.19 5.42 -18.64
N LYS A 37 16.89 4.18 -18.92
CA LYS A 37 15.93 3.82 -19.97
C LYS A 37 14.53 4.31 -19.63
N GLU A 38 14.05 4.02 -18.41
CA GLU A 38 12.72 4.41 -17.96
C GLU A 38 12.56 5.94 -17.88
N GLN A 39 13.62 6.66 -17.52
CA GLN A 39 13.63 8.13 -17.56
C GLN A 39 13.57 8.66 -19.00
N ARG A 40 14.32 8.11 -19.93
CA ARG A 40 14.29 8.53 -21.34
C ARG A 40 12.95 8.25 -22.01
N GLU A 41 12.39 7.06 -21.78
CA GLU A 41 11.10 6.67 -22.33
C GLU A 41 9.95 7.49 -21.76
N GLY A 42 10.02 7.86 -20.48
CA GLY A 42 9.05 8.74 -19.81
C GLY A 42 9.04 10.17 -20.35
N TRP A 43 10.17 10.67 -20.89
CA TRP A 43 10.32 12.04 -21.41
C TRP A 43 9.81 12.24 -22.85
N ASN A 44 9.48 11.20 -23.57
CA ASN A 44 9.03 11.30 -24.98
C ASN A 44 7.61 11.95 -25.14
N GLY A 45 7.19 12.80 -24.23
CA GLY A 45 5.94 13.56 -24.33
C GLY A 45 4.69 12.71 -24.07
N GLN A 46 4.86 11.47 -23.71
CA GLN A 46 3.78 10.60 -23.30
C GLN A 46 3.62 10.65 -21.77
N TRP A 47 2.41 10.49 -21.28
CA TRP A 47 1.95 10.67 -19.89
C TRP A 47 2.49 9.65 -18.86
N TRP A 48 3.65 9.00 -19.12
CA TRP A 48 4.17 7.86 -18.38
C TRP A 48 5.13 8.20 -17.23
N HIS A 49 5.21 9.48 -16.83
CA HIS A 49 6.08 9.92 -15.73
C HIS A 49 5.81 9.19 -14.39
N TYR A 50 4.61 8.68 -14.18
CA TYR A 50 4.27 7.95 -12.97
C TYR A 50 4.93 6.57 -12.86
N TYR A 51 5.48 6.03 -13.95
CA TYR A 51 6.28 4.81 -13.92
C TYR A 51 7.77 5.06 -13.66
N THR A 52 8.23 6.32 -13.79
CA THR A 52 9.63 6.66 -13.65
C THR A 52 10.13 6.39 -12.24
N PRO A 53 11.20 5.59 -12.07
CA PRO A 53 11.79 5.35 -10.77
C PRO A 53 12.29 6.63 -10.11
N CYS A 54 12.28 6.66 -8.78
CA CYS A 54 12.82 7.72 -7.92
C CYS A 54 12.12 9.10 -8.00
N ILE A 55 11.26 9.35 -8.99
CA ILE A 55 10.73 10.70 -9.24
C ILE A 55 9.81 11.19 -8.11
N MET A 56 8.98 10.30 -7.55
CA MET A 56 8.10 10.64 -6.44
C MET A 56 8.90 10.83 -5.15
N TYR A 57 9.94 10.01 -4.96
CA TYR A 57 10.86 10.17 -3.85
C TYR A 57 11.51 11.56 -3.88
N ASN A 58 12.14 11.92 -4.99
CA ASN A 58 12.87 13.17 -5.11
C ASN A 58 11.97 14.42 -5.07
N GLY A 59 10.83 14.38 -5.76
CA GLY A 59 9.98 15.55 -5.94
C GLY A 59 8.88 15.71 -4.90
N MET A 60 8.46 14.65 -4.26
CA MET A 60 7.25 14.67 -3.44
C MET A 60 7.46 14.17 -2.00
N LEU A 61 8.33 13.19 -1.78
CA LEU A 61 8.53 12.61 -0.45
C LEU A 61 9.69 13.29 0.28
N TYR A 62 10.87 13.34 -0.35
CA TYR A 62 12.08 13.89 0.27
C TYR A 62 11.91 15.33 0.79
N PRO A 63 11.22 16.24 0.08
CA PRO A 63 10.95 17.58 0.59
C PRO A 63 10.09 17.64 1.85
N LEU A 64 9.35 16.57 2.16
CA LEU A 64 8.51 16.47 3.35
C LEU A 64 9.27 15.89 4.56
N ALA A 65 10.45 15.33 4.35
CA ALA A 65 11.26 14.78 5.44
C ALA A 65 11.59 15.89 6.45
N GLY A 66 11.38 15.58 7.73
CA GLY A 66 11.57 16.56 8.81
C GLY A 66 10.27 17.17 9.37
N TYR A 67 9.14 17.04 8.69
CA TYR A 67 7.86 17.33 9.34
C TYR A 67 7.56 16.26 10.40
N THR A 68 7.09 16.69 11.56
CA THR A 68 6.60 15.75 12.56
C THR A 68 5.30 15.12 12.09
N ILE A 69 5.28 13.79 11.97
CA ILE A 69 4.09 13.02 11.57
C ILE A 69 3.80 11.92 12.58
N LYS A 70 2.58 11.41 12.55
CA LYS A 70 2.14 10.28 13.37
C LYS A 70 2.27 8.94 12.65
N GLY A 71 2.33 8.94 11.34
CA GLY A 71 2.44 7.72 10.54
C GLY A 71 2.13 7.97 9.08
N PHE A 72 2.10 6.88 8.31
CA PHE A 72 1.84 6.89 6.89
C PHE A 72 0.56 6.12 6.56
N LEU A 73 -0.18 6.62 5.59
CA LEU A 73 -1.27 5.90 4.94
C LEU A 73 -0.86 5.62 3.49
N TRP A 74 -0.88 4.35 3.10
CA TRP A 74 -0.41 3.92 1.78
C TRP A 74 -1.51 3.20 1.00
N ASN A 75 -1.88 3.76 -0.13
CA ASN A 75 -2.85 3.19 -1.05
C ASN A 75 -2.25 3.14 -2.46
N GLN A 76 -1.62 2.04 -2.78
CA GLN A 76 -0.90 1.81 -4.04
C GLN A 76 -0.72 0.30 -4.25
N GLY A 77 -0.46 -0.10 -5.49
CA GLY A 77 -0.07 -1.47 -5.81
C GLY A 77 -0.43 -1.89 -7.22
N GLU A 78 -1.39 -1.24 -7.85
CA GLU A 78 -1.97 -1.62 -9.13
C GLU A 78 -0.89 -1.77 -10.23
N SER A 79 0.09 -0.88 -10.24
CA SER A 79 1.20 -0.89 -11.22
C SER A 79 2.31 -1.90 -10.89
N ASN A 80 2.22 -2.59 -9.75
CA ASN A 80 3.15 -3.64 -9.36
C ASN A 80 2.51 -5.04 -9.38
N VAL A 81 1.25 -5.17 -9.77
CA VAL A 81 0.56 -6.47 -9.90
C VAL A 81 1.32 -7.38 -10.87
N GLY A 82 1.45 -8.66 -10.50
CA GLY A 82 2.26 -9.64 -11.23
C GLY A 82 3.73 -9.66 -10.81
N ARG A 83 4.10 -8.90 -9.78
CA ARG A 83 5.46 -8.79 -9.23
C ARG A 83 5.44 -8.81 -7.70
N GLU A 84 4.73 -9.76 -7.13
CA GLU A 84 4.40 -9.80 -5.71
C GLU A 84 5.65 -9.97 -4.84
N GLY A 85 6.59 -10.81 -5.27
CA GLY A 85 7.85 -11.07 -4.54
C GLY A 85 8.70 -9.81 -4.43
N GLU A 86 8.93 -9.15 -5.55
CA GLU A 86 9.69 -7.89 -5.62
C GLU A 86 8.95 -6.78 -4.85
N TYR A 87 7.62 -6.75 -4.90
CA TYR A 87 6.85 -5.76 -4.17
C TYR A 87 7.03 -5.89 -2.65
N ILE A 88 7.00 -7.12 -2.11
CA ILE A 88 7.23 -7.35 -0.67
C ILE A 88 8.60 -6.79 -0.25
N GLU A 89 9.64 -7.10 -1.01
CA GLU A 89 10.99 -6.64 -0.72
C GLU A 89 11.10 -5.11 -0.79
N ARG A 90 10.64 -4.53 -1.90
CA ARG A 90 10.78 -3.09 -2.18
C ARG A 90 9.93 -2.24 -1.25
N PHE A 91 8.72 -2.68 -0.95
CA PHE A 91 7.88 -2.02 0.03
C PHE A 91 8.50 -2.06 1.43
N THR A 92 9.04 -3.20 1.83
CA THR A 92 9.74 -3.34 3.12
C THR A 92 10.94 -2.41 3.19
N THR A 93 11.74 -2.35 2.13
CA THR A 93 12.87 -1.44 2.00
C THR A 93 12.42 0.03 2.09
N MET A 94 11.37 0.38 1.37
CA MET A 94 10.77 1.72 1.38
C MET A 94 10.34 2.13 2.78
N VAL A 95 9.60 1.30 3.48
CA VAL A 95 9.11 1.60 4.84
C VAL A 95 10.28 1.80 5.81
N ASN A 96 11.27 0.93 5.76
CA ASN A 96 12.44 1.04 6.63
C ASN A 96 13.24 2.33 6.35
N LEU A 97 13.40 2.69 5.07
CA LEU A 97 14.01 3.95 4.66
C LEU A 97 13.22 5.15 5.18
N TRP A 98 11.91 5.18 4.97
CA TRP A 98 11.07 6.29 5.39
C TRP A 98 11.10 6.48 6.90
N ARG A 99 10.99 5.41 7.67
CA ARG A 99 11.14 5.45 9.14
C ARG A 99 12.48 6.06 9.57
N LYS A 100 13.57 5.69 8.88
CA LYS A 100 14.89 6.26 9.11
C LYS A 100 14.95 7.75 8.76
N MET A 101 14.35 8.15 7.64
CA MET A 101 14.32 9.56 7.21
C MET A 101 13.60 10.47 8.20
N TRP A 102 12.55 9.98 8.83
CA TRP A 102 11.80 10.75 9.84
C TRP A 102 12.44 10.70 11.23
N ASN A 103 13.50 9.93 11.42
CA ASN A 103 14.36 9.89 12.61
C ASN A 103 13.58 10.07 13.93
N GLN A 104 12.49 9.33 14.09
CA GLN A 104 11.74 9.34 15.35
C GLN A 104 12.34 8.30 16.29
N PRO A 105 13.11 8.70 17.31
CA PRO A 105 13.77 7.76 18.20
C PRO A 105 12.75 7.01 19.05
N GLY A 106 12.88 5.69 19.06
CA GLY A 106 12.16 4.80 19.97
C GLY A 106 10.98 4.08 19.35
N ASP A 107 10.15 4.73 18.55
CA ASP A 107 8.97 4.12 17.96
C ASP A 107 9.04 4.08 16.43
N LYS A 108 8.82 2.91 15.88
CA LYS A 108 8.64 2.76 14.44
C LYS A 108 7.32 3.43 14.06
N LEU A 109 7.38 4.46 13.23
CA LEU A 109 6.19 5.11 12.70
C LEU A 109 5.24 4.08 12.08
N PRO A 110 3.96 4.08 12.43
CA PRO A 110 3.00 3.18 11.82
C PRO A 110 2.85 3.47 10.32
N ILE A 111 2.63 2.42 9.57
CA ILE A 111 2.20 2.49 8.18
C ILE A 111 0.99 1.60 7.98
N TYR A 112 -0.10 2.18 7.50
CA TYR A 112 -1.33 1.45 7.22
C TYR A 112 -1.57 1.43 5.73
N THR A 113 -1.68 0.22 5.20
CA THR A 113 -1.86 -0.01 3.77
C THR A 113 -3.32 -0.31 3.45
N VAL A 114 -3.67 -0.11 2.20
CA VAL A 114 -4.97 -0.46 1.62
C VAL A 114 -4.77 -1.65 0.69
N GLU A 115 -5.47 -2.74 0.96
CA GLU A 115 -5.58 -3.88 0.05
C GLU A 115 -6.11 -3.40 -1.31
N LEU A 116 -5.57 -3.90 -2.41
CA LEU A 116 -6.12 -3.60 -3.73
C LEU A 116 -7.57 -4.09 -3.84
N PRO A 117 -8.48 -3.22 -4.32
CA PRO A 117 -9.86 -3.65 -4.54
C PRO A 117 -9.92 -4.75 -5.62
N PRO A 118 -10.92 -5.61 -5.56
CA PRO A 118 -11.15 -6.59 -6.60
C PRO A 118 -11.29 -5.89 -7.96
N TYR A 119 -10.41 -6.28 -8.88
CA TYR A 119 -10.39 -5.80 -10.27
C TYR A 119 -9.92 -6.94 -11.16
N TRP A 120 -10.40 -6.99 -12.37
CA TRP A 120 -10.01 -7.99 -13.33
C TRP A 120 -8.65 -7.61 -13.96
N TYR A 121 -7.55 -8.04 -13.32
CA TYR A 121 -6.23 -7.98 -13.91
C TYR A 121 -6.10 -9.05 -15.01
N ASP A 122 -5.61 -8.63 -16.17
CA ASP A 122 -5.50 -9.50 -17.35
C ASP A 122 -4.39 -10.55 -17.17
N ASN A 123 -4.76 -11.71 -16.63
CA ASN A 123 -3.96 -12.91 -16.74
C ASN A 123 -4.86 -14.13 -16.97
N ILE A 124 -4.29 -15.17 -17.60
CA ILE A 124 -5.03 -16.38 -18.00
C ILE A 124 -5.63 -17.10 -16.78
N GLU A 125 -4.94 -17.09 -15.65
CA GLU A 125 -5.34 -17.78 -14.42
C GLU A 125 -6.33 -16.96 -13.59
N GLY A 126 -6.40 -15.65 -13.82
CA GLY A 126 -7.30 -14.74 -13.11
C GLY A 126 -6.94 -14.50 -11.64
N ASP A 127 -5.70 -14.79 -11.22
CA ASP A 127 -5.29 -14.82 -9.82
C ASP A 127 -4.31 -13.72 -9.39
N TRP A 128 -3.78 -12.92 -10.33
CA TRP A 128 -2.80 -11.87 -10.01
C TRP A 128 -3.29 -10.90 -8.93
N GLY A 129 -4.54 -10.45 -9.04
CA GLY A 129 -5.09 -9.57 -8.02
C GLY A 129 -5.16 -10.22 -6.64
N ALA A 130 -5.48 -11.53 -6.58
CA ALA A 130 -5.53 -12.27 -5.32
C ALA A 130 -4.12 -12.46 -4.72
N LYS A 131 -3.15 -12.85 -5.54
CA LYS A 131 -1.75 -13.00 -5.12
C LYS A 131 -1.17 -11.67 -4.63
N PHE A 132 -1.50 -10.57 -5.30
CA PHE A 132 -1.02 -9.26 -4.87
C PHE A 132 -1.63 -8.81 -3.54
N ARG A 133 -2.93 -9.03 -3.33
CA ARG A 133 -3.57 -8.80 -2.03
C ARG A 133 -2.94 -9.63 -0.92
N GLU A 134 -2.66 -10.91 -1.19
CA GLU A 134 -1.91 -11.78 -0.26
C GLU A 134 -0.56 -11.16 0.10
N ALA A 135 0.20 -10.66 -0.89
CA ALA A 135 1.48 -10.00 -0.64
C ALA A 135 1.33 -8.76 0.27
N GLN A 136 0.27 -7.96 0.09
CA GLN A 136 0.00 -6.82 0.96
C GLN A 136 -0.28 -7.24 2.41
N HIS A 137 -1.02 -8.34 2.62
CA HIS A 137 -1.26 -8.89 3.95
C HIS A 137 0.01 -9.54 4.56
N VAL A 138 0.84 -10.20 3.75
CA VAL A 138 2.14 -10.73 4.18
C VAL A 138 3.02 -9.60 4.71
N ILE A 139 3.12 -8.49 3.98
CA ILE A 139 3.86 -7.30 4.41
C ILE A 139 3.35 -6.79 5.77
N ALA A 140 2.03 -6.68 5.91
CA ALA A 140 1.42 -6.18 7.14
C ALA A 140 1.72 -7.07 8.36
N LYS A 141 1.95 -8.37 8.14
CA LYS A 141 2.34 -9.32 9.20
C LYS A 141 3.84 -9.32 9.49
N GLN A 142 4.67 -9.06 8.49
CA GLN A 142 6.13 -9.09 8.62
C GLN A 142 6.72 -7.81 9.21
N LEU A 143 6.08 -6.67 8.97
CA LEU A 143 6.56 -5.37 9.44
C LEU A 143 5.88 -4.99 10.76
N ASP A 144 6.68 -4.62 11.75
CA ASP A 144 6.15 -4.04 12.98
C ASP A 144 5.40 -2.74 12.69
N ASN A 145 4.37 -2.45 13.46
CA ASN A 145 3.51 -1.26 13.30
C ASN A 145 3.05 -1.05 11.85
N CYS A 146 2.74 -2.13 11.18
CA CYS A 146 2.11 -2.15 9.87
C CYS A 146 0.70 -2.75 9.98
N GLY A 147 -0.19 -2.34 9.10
CA GLY A 147 -1.54 -2.89 9.01
C GLY A 147 -2.07 -2.79 7.59
N CYS A 148 -2.99 -3.66 7.25
CA CYS A 148 -3.64 -3.66 5.94
C CYS A 148 -5.15 -3.67 6.11
N VAL A 149 -5.85 -2.67 5.56
CA VAL A 149 -7.31 -2.66 5.55
C VAL A 149 -7.82 -3.40 4.33
N CYS A 150 -8.74 -4.32 4.56
CA CYS A 150 -9.41 -5.09 3.50
C CYS A 150 -10.34 -4.19 2.68
N THR A 151 -10.44 -4.45 1.38
CA THR A 151 -11.33 -3.74 0.45
C THR A 151 -12.20 -4.68 -0.37
N SER A 152 -12.07 -5.97 -0.18
CA SER A 152 -12.74 -6.99 -1.00
C SER A 152 -14.28 -6.88 -0.99
N ASP A 153 -14.87 -6.29 0.04
CA ASP A 153 -16.30 -5.99 0.19
C ASP A 153 -16.67 -4.54 -0.22
N LEU A 154 -15.69 -3.74 -0.60
CA LEU A 154 -15.86 -2.31 -0.88
C LEU A 154 -15.98 -1.96 -2.36
N ILE A 155 -16.41 -2.91 -3.18
CA ILE A 155 -16.75 -2.66 -4.58
C ILE A 155 -18.23 -2.96 -4.84
N TYR A 156 -18.79 -2.25 -5.81
CA TYR A 156 -20.11 -2.62 -6.32
C TYR A 156 -19.98 -3.73 -7.39
N PRO A 157 -20.99 -4.58 -7.58
CA PRO A 157 -20.94 -5.65 -8.57
C PRO A 157 -20.63 -5.20 -10.00
N TYR A 158 -21.00 -3.97 -10.36
CA TYR A 158 -20.72 -3.39 -11.68
C TYR A 158 -19.31 -2.82 -11.82
N GLU A 159 -18.54 -2.75 -10.74
CA GLU A 159 -17.18 -2.18 -10.74
C GLU A 159 -16.07 -3.22 -10.99
N SER A 160 -16.39 -4.47 -11.28
CA SER A 160 -15.39 -5.53 -11.49
C SER A 160 -14.35 -5.23 -12.57
N LYS A 161 -14.67 -4.32 -13.50
CA LYS A 161 -13.76 -3.80 -14.53
C LYS A 161 -13.35 -2.35 -14.31
N GLN A 162 -13.60 -1.80 -13.12
CA GLN A 162 -13.24 -0.43 -12.74
C GLN A 162 -12.16 -0.48 -11.65
N ILE A 163 -10.94 -0.12 -12.05
CA ILE A 163 -9.79 -0.11 -11.14
C ILE A 163 -9.93 0.94 -10.02
N HIS A 164 -10.77 1.95 -10.22
CA HIS A 164 -11.03 3.01 -9.24
C HIS A 164 -12.39 2.81 -8.57
N GLY A 165 -12.46 1.95 -7.57
CA GLY A 165 -13.68 1.71 -6.78
C GLY A 165 -14.23 3.00 -6.14
N ALA A 166 -15.55 3.13 -6.05
CA ALA A 166 -16.23 4.35 -5.58
C ALA A 166 -16.24 4.50 -4.05
N LYS A 167 -16.16 3.41 -3.28
CA LYS A 167 -16.30 3.41 -1.81
C LYS A 167 -15.04 3.92 -1.09
N LYS A 168 -14.60 5.12 -1.42
CA LYS A 168 -13.38 5.73 -0.82
C LYS A 168 -13.58 6.17 0.63
N LEU A 169 -14.79 6.56 1.00
CA LEU A 169 -15.12 6.96 2.37
C LEU A 169 -14.92 5.79 3.33
N GLU A 170 -15.40 4.61 2.97
CA GLU A 170 -15.30 3.40 3.79
C GLU A 170 -13.84 2.96 3.97
N ILE A 171 -13.02 3.09 2.92
CA ILE A 171 -11.57 2.86 3.01
C ILE A 171 -10.95 3.83 4.03
N GLY A 172 -11.25 5.12 3.91
CA GLY A 172 -10.78 6.14 4.84
C GLY A 172 -11.23 5.89 6.28
N GLN A 173 -12.46 5.43 6.48
CA GLN A 173 -12.99 5.06 7.81
C GLN A 173 -12.23 3.87 8.40
N ARG A 174 -11.94 2.82 7.62
CA ARG A 174 -11.15 1.66 8.09
C ARG A 174 -9.75 2.07 8.50
N LEU A 175 -9.06 2.88 7.71
CA LEU A 175 -7.76 3.44 8.06
C LEU A 175 -7.83 4.30 9.34
N ALA A 176 -8.86 5.14 9.46
CA ALA A 176 -9.06 5.96 10.65
C ALA A 176 -9.33 5.12 11.91
N TYR A 177 -10.12 4.05 11.80
CA TYR A 177 -10.38 3.14 12.93
C TYR A 177 -9.12 2.38 13.34
N MET A 178 -8.32 1.93 12.38
CA MET A 178 -7.05 1.26 12.66
C MET A 178 -6.09 2.21 13.41
N ALA A 179 -5.88 3.41 12.91
CA ALA A 179 -5.06 4.42 13.57
C ALA A 179 -5.61 4.79 14.95
N ALA A 180 -6.91 5.06 15.07
CA ALA A 180 -7.54 5.42 16.33
C ALA A 180 -7.40 4.34 17.41
N SER A 181 -7.52 3.07 17.02
CA SER A 181 -7.37 1.94 17.93
C SER A 181 -5.92 1.70 18.31
N ARG A 182 -5.01 1.65 17.34
CA ARG A 182 -3.61 1.26 17.56
C ARG A 182 -2.77 2.40 18.13
N ASP A 183 -2.95 3.64 17.63
CA ASP A 183 -2.06 4.75 17.95
C ASP A 183 -2.65 5.77 18.91
N TYR A 184 -3.98 5.83 19.02
CA TYR A 184 -4.68 6.78 19.90
C TYR A 184 -5.42 6.11 21.05
N GLY A 185 -5.31 4.78 21.20
CA GLY A 185 -5.83 4.03 22.34
C GLY A 185 -7.36 3.96 22.42
N MET A 186 -8.09 4.23 21.34
CA MET A 186 -9.54 4.09 21.33
C MET A 186 -9.93 2.61 21.38
N LYS A 187 -10.77 2.26 22.36
CA LYS A 187 -11.24 0.88 22.55
C LYS A 187 -12.63 0.68 21.91
N GLY A 188 -12.93 -0.58 21.57
CA GLY A 188 -14.25 -0.97 21.05
C GLY A 188 -14.48 -0.63 19.58
N LEU A 189 -13.43 -0.26 18.84
CA LEU A 189 -13.49 -0.11 17.38
C LEU A 189 -13.21 -1.45 16.71
N GLN A 190 -13.95 -1.75 15.65
CA GLN A 190 -13.59 -2.82 14.70
C GLN A 190 -12.51 -2.29 13.76
N ALA A 191 -11.28 -2.32 14.23
CA ALA A 191 -10.13 -1.69 13.56
C ALA A 191 -9.37 -2.67 12.67
N GLU A 192 -9.48 -3.96 12.96
CA GLU A 192 -8.75 -4.99 12.23
C GLU A 192 -9.64 -5.63 11.16
N SER A 193 -9.03 -5.95 10.03
CA SER A 193 -9.68 -6.74 9.00
C SER A 193 -9.77 -8.22 9.42
N PRO A 194 -10.80 -8.95 8.97
CA PRO A 194 -10.87 -10.39 9.21
C PRO A 194 -9.64 -11.09 8.64
N GLU A 195 -9.09 -12.03 9.40
CA GLU A 195 -8.01 -12.90 8.96
C GLU A 195 -8.45 -14.34 8.90
N PHE A 196 -7.91 -15.09 7.95
CA PHE A 196 -8.08 -16.53 7.91
C PHE A 196 -7.26 -17.16 9.03
N ASP A 197 -7.91 -17.98 9.87
CA ASP A 197 -7.26 -18.72 10.95
C ASP A 197 -7.02 -20.17 10.54
N PHE A 198 -8.08 -20.94 10.34
CA PHE A 198 -7.96 -22.33 9.88
C PHE A 198 -9.23 -22.81 9.16
N MET A 199 -9.06 -23.85 8.37
CA MET A 199 -10.19 -24.57 7.73
C MET A 199 -10.28 -25.99 8.29
N LYS A 200 -11.48 -26.39 8.71
CA LYS A 200 -11.80 -27.76 9.12
C LYS A 200 -12.82 -28.37 8.17
N THR A 201 -12.44 -29.45 7.53
CA THR A 201 -13.39 -30.28 6.75
C THR A 201 -14.22 -31.13 7.69
N VAL A 202 -15.54 -31.05 7.57
CA VAL A 202 -16.48 -31.92 8.29
C VAL A 202 -17.20 -32.75 7.25
N GLU A 203 -17.09 -34.08 7.37
CA GLU A 203 -17.93 -34.98 6.58
C GLU A 203 -19.38 -34.88 7.07
N VAL A 204 -20.27 -34.48 6.18
CA VAL A 204 -21.70 -34.51 6.43
C VAL A 204 -22.24 -35.79 5.83
N SER A 205 -22.63 -36.75 6.68
CA SER A 205 -23.35 -37.92 6.22
C SER A 205 -24.70 -37.47 5.63
N LYS A 206 -24.96 -37.86 4.40
CA LYS A 206 -26.32 -37.76 3.85
C LYS A 206 -27.13 -38.89 4.44
N ASP A 207 -27.97 -38.56 5.43
CA ASP A 207 -29.09 -39.41 5.82
C ASP A 207 -30.23 -39.31 4.82
#